data_2e093323f55e6cd0f47643ed80ef955c
#
_entry.id   2e093323f55e6cd0f47643ed80ef955c
#
_cell.length_a   1.000
_cell.length_b   1.000
_cell.length_c   1.000
_cell.angle_alpha   90.00
_cell.angle_beta   90.00
_cell.angle_gamma   90.00
#
_symmetry.space_group_name_H-M   'P 1'
#
loop_
_entity.id
_entity.type
_entity.pdbx_description
1 polymer ?
#
loop_
_entity_poly.entity_id
_entity_poly.type
_entity_poly.pdbx_seq_one_letter_code
_entity_poly.pdbx_strand_id
1 'polypeptide(L)'
;MCRILVIGAGGVGVYFSGRLAQAGAEVTVVARSDYEAVSRAGYAVESIAGDFQFTPAAVLKHASEFEGEADYIILAAKVLPGADAVGLLSPAVRSSKSTIVLIQNGIDIERKVAESFPDNRLLSTVAYIGVSRPAPGRVLHLGSGELKMGDYPAGISAEARRLAALFEAAKVRCELCEDIGF
;
A
#
# COMPACT_ATOMS: atom_id res chain seq x y z
N MET A 1 -17.67 -0.78 3.90
CA MET A 1 -16.67 -0.09 3.04
C MET A 1 -15.31 -0.51 3.56
N CYS A 2 -14.38 -0.91 2.69
CA CYS A 2 -13.05 -1.36 3.08
C CYS A 2 -12.19 -0.13 3.43
N ARG A 3 -11.63 -0.10 4.63
CA ARG A 3 -10.76 1.00 5.11
C ARG A 3 -9.30 0.62 4.98
N ILE A 4 -8.53 1.43 4.28
CA ILE A 4 -7.13 1.17 3.95
C ILE A 4 -6.28 2.34 4.40
N LEU A 5 -5.24 2.07 5.20
CA LEU A 5 -4.19 3.02 5.51
C LEU A 5 -2.97 2.72 4.66
N VAL A 6 -2.46 3.71 3.94
CA VAL A 6 -1.23 3.58 3.13
C VAL A 6 -0.12 4.40 3.73
N ILE A 7 0.96 3.73 4.12
CA ILE A 7 2.18 4.33 4.65
C ILE A 7 3.23 4.33 3.56
N GLY A 8 3.61 5.51 3.08
CA GLY A 8 4.55 5.67 1.98
C GLY A 8 3.91 6.16 0.70
N ALA A 9 3.68 7.47 0.61
CA ALA A 9 3.10 8.17 -0.53
C ALA A 9 4.15 8.42 -1.65
N GLY A 10 4.94 7.41 -1.98
CA GLY A 10 5.79 7.39 -3.18
C GLY A 10 4.98 7.04 -4.43
N GLY A 11 5.64 6.96 -5.60
CA GLY A 11 4.95 6.62 -6.86
C GLY A 11 4.17 5.31 -6.78
N VAL A 12 4.77 4.26 -6.22
CA VAL A 12 4.14 2.94 -6.04
C VAL A 12 2.92 3.03 -5.12
N GLY A 13 3.09 3.62 -3.92
CA GLY A 13 2.02 3.75 -2.94
C GLY A 13 0.85 4.57 -3.48
N VAL A 14 1.10 5.69 -4.14
CA VAL A 14 0.06 6.55 -4.73
C VAL A 14 -0.68 5.84 -5.85
N TYR A 15 0.02 5.16 -6.76
CA TYR A 15 -0.62 4.45 -7.86
C TYR A 15 -1.60 3.39 -7.36
N PHE A 16 -1.13 2.46 -6.52
CA PHE A 16 -1.98 1.39 -6.03
C PHE A 16 -3.08 1.88 -5.08
N SER A 17 -2.80 2.86 -4.22
CA SER A 17 -3.84 3.44 -3.35
C SER A 17 -4.93 4.14 -4.15
N GLY A 18 -4.57 4.88 -5.20
CA GLY A 18 -5.53 5.52 -6.08
C GLY A 18 -6.41 4.51 -6.83
N ARG A 19 -5.83 3.38 -7.28
CA ARG A 19 -6.60 2.28 -7.89
C ARG A 19 -7.57 1.66 -6.87
N LEU A 20 -7.14 1.40 -5.64
CA LEU A 20 -8.03 0.89 -4.58
C LEU A 20 -9.17 1.86 -4.28
N ALA A 21 -8.91 3.17 -4.26
CA ALA A 21 -9.96 4.18 -4.10
C ALA A 21 -10.97 4.16 -5.26
N GLN A 22 -10.50 3.95 -6.50
CA GLN A 22 -11.39 3.76 -7.66
C GLN A 22 -12.27 2.51 -7.54
N ALA A 23 -11.83 1.47 -6.83
CA ALA A 23 -12.63 0.29 -6.50
C ALA A 23 -13.58 0.49 -5.31
N GLY A 24 -13.66 1.70 -4.76
CA GLY A 24 -14.57 2.06 -3.67
C GLY A 24 -14.02 1.84 -2.26
N ALA A 25 -12.71 1.63 -2.10
CA ALA A 25 -12.09 1.61 -0.78
C ALA A 25 -11.96 3.03 -0.20
N GLU A 26 -12.12 3.15 1.12
CA GLU A 26 -11.80 4.37 1.87
C GLU A 26 -10.30 4.38 2.15
N VAL A 27 -9.55 5.20 1.42
CA VAL A 27 -8.09 5.22 1.50
C VAL A 27 -7.58 6.46 2.20
N THR A 28 -6.89 6.25 3.31
CA THR A 28 -6.12 7.28 4.02
C THR A 28 -4.63 7.11 3.69
N VAL A 29 -3.92 8.21 3.48
CA VAL A 29 -2.51 8.20 3.07
C VAL A 29 -1.64 8.95 4.06
N VAL A 30 -0.52 8.35 4.45
CA VAL A 30 0.55 9.05 5.20
C VAL A 30 1.53 9.65 4.20
N ALA A 31 1.50 10.98 4.05
CA ALA A 31 2.32 11.74 3.11
C ALA A 31 3.21 12.74 3.86
N ARG A 32 4.53 12.49 3.92
CA ARG A 32 5.45 13.39 4.63
C ARG A 32 5.77 14.64 3.83
N SER A 33 6.54 14.49 2.76
CA SER A 33 7.01 15.60 1.92
C SER A 33 5.90 16.25 1.09
N ASP A 34 4.86 15.50 0.75
CA ASP A 34 3.79 15.95 -0.15
C ASP A 34 2.54 16.41 0.61
N TYR A 35 2.57 16.37 1.94
CA TYR A 35 1.40 16.63 2.78
C TYR A 35 0.63 17.89 2.38
N GLU A 36 1.31 19.03 2.30
CA GLU A 36 0.69 20.32 1.97
C GLU A 36 0.04 20.35 0.58
N ALA A 37 0.74 19.80 -0.42
CA ALA A 37 0.26 19.76 -1.78
C ALA A 37 -0.96 18.83 -1.92
N VAL A 38 -0.86 17.64 -1.34
CA VAL A 38 -1.87 16.59 -1.45
C VAL A 38 -3.12 16.91 -0.63
N SER A 39 -2.97 17.50 0.54
CA SER A 39 -4.11 17.94 1.36
C SER A 39 -4.97 18.99 0.64
N ARG A 40 -4.38 19.80 -0.25
CA ARG A 40 -5.11 20.81 -1.02
C ARG A 40 -5.72 20.28 -2.31
N ALA A 41 -5.00 19.44 -3.04
CA ALA A 41 -5.31 19.10 -4.43
C ALA A 41 -5.41 17.61 -4.72
N GLY A 42 -5.10 16.72 -3.75
CA GLY A 42 -4.99 15.28 -3.99
C GLY A 42 -3.79 14.93 -4.88
N TYR A 43 -3.88 13.78 -5.55
CA TYR A 43 -2.88 13.30 -6.50
C TYR A 43 -3.41 13.34 -7.92
N ALA A 44 -2.55 13.74 -8.86
CA ALA A 44 -2.74 13.55 -10.29
C ALA A 44 -1.82 12.43 -10.78
N VAL A 45 -2.41 11.41 -11.38
CA VAL A 45 -1.69 10.24 -11.92
C VAL A 45 -1.85 10.24 -13.43
N GLU A 46 -0.76 10.52 -14.14
CA GLU A 46 -0.65 10.33 -15.59
C GLU A 46 -0.26 8.87 -15.84
N SER A 47 -1.02 8.12 -16.64
CA SER A 47 -0.87 6.68 -16.72
C SER A 47 -1.15 6.13 -18.11
N ILE A 48 -0.27 5.24 -18.60
CA ILE A 48 -0.51 4.47 -19.83
C ILE A 48 -1.79 3.63 -19.78
N ALA A 49 -2.31 3.35 -18.57
CA ALA A 49 -3.57 2.65 -18.34
C ALA A 49 -4.76 3.60 -18.13
N GLY A 50 -4.61 4.86 -18.52
CA GLY A 50 -5.59 5.94 -18.36
C GLY A 50 -5.28 6.82 -17.14
N ASP A 51 -5.28 8.13 -17.38
CA ASP A 51 -5.05 9.14 -16.35
C ASP A 51 -6.17 9.17 -15.33
N PHE A 52 -5.83 9.48 -14.09
CA PHE A 52 -6.84 9.64 -13.05
C PHE A 52 -6.38 10.63 -11.97
N GLN A 53 -7.37 11.15 -11.24
CA GLN A 53 -7.15 11.89 -10.03
C GLN A 53 -7.55 11.04 -8.82
N PHE A 54 -6.83 11.20 -7.74
CA PHE A 54 -7.07 10.50 -6.49
C PHE A 54 -7.05 11.50 -5.33
N THR A 55 -8.18 11.65 -4.68
CA THR A 55 -8.29 12.41 -3.42
C THR A 55 -8.44 11.41 -2.28
N PRO A 56 -7.43 11.27 -1.40
CA PRO A 56 -7.54 10.40 -0.22
C PRO A 56 -8.69 10.85 0.69
N ALA A 57 -9.30 9.91 1.42
CA ALA A 57 -10.29 10.22 2.45
C ALA A 57 -9.68 11.10 3.57
N ALA A 58 -8.40 10.86 3.88
CA ALA A 58 -7.60 11.73 4.73
C ALA A 58 -6.13 11.67 4.31
N VAL A 59 -5.40 12.75 4.56
CA VAL A 59 -3.94 12.85 4.40
C VAL A 59 -3.34 13.14 5.76
N LEU A 60 -2.40 12.31 6.19
CA LEU A 60 -1.76 12.37 7.50
C LEU A 60 -0.26 12.62 7.36
N LYS A 61 0.35 13.28 8.34
CA LYS A 61 1.82 13.41 8.42
C LYS A 61 2.46 12.19 9.05
N HIS A 62 1.77 11.57 10.02
CA HIS A 62 2.24 10.43 10.78
C HIS A 62 1.17 9.35 10.87
N ALA A 63 1.58 8.08 10.89
CA ALA A 63 0.66 6.95 11.00
C ALA A 63 -0.09 6.93 12.34
N SER A 64 0.47 7.55 13.39
CA SER A 64 -0.17 7.71 14.71
C SER A 64 -1.43 8.57 14.71
N GLU A 65 -1.60 9.43 13.70
CA GLU A 65 -2.77 10.29 13.53
C GLU A 65 -3.99 9.54 12.97
N PHE A 66 -3.78 8.30 12.49
CA PHE A 66 -4.88 7.49 11.96
C PHE A 66 -5.83 7.07 13.09
N GLU A 67 -7.11 7.38 12.92
CA GLU A 67 -8.14 7.06 13.92
C GLU A 67 -8.96 5.83 13.52
N GLY A 68 -9.23 4.98 14.50
CA GLY A 68 -9.99 3.73 14.32
C GLY A 68 -9.11 2.57 13.84
N GLU A 69 -9.75 1.60 13.19
CA GLU A 69 -9.10 0.40 12.65
C GLU A 69 -9.14 0.41 11.11
N ALA A 70 -8.05 -0.02 10.49
CA ALA A 70 -7.99 -0.30 9.06
C ALA A 70 -8.19 -1.79 8.82
N ASP A 71 -8.87 -2.16 7.73
CA ASP A 71 -8.90 -3.55 7.26
C ASP A 71 -7.52 -3.95 6.74
N TYR A 72 -6.85 -3.02 6.03
CA TYR A 72 -5.49 -3.20 5.52
C TYR A 72 -4.61 -2.01 5.86
N ILE A 73 -3.39 -2.30 6.31
CA ILE A 73 -2.31 -1.32 6.49
C ILE A 73 -1.23 -1.65 5.46
N ILE A 74 -1.14 -0.82 4.43
CA ILE A 74 -0.20 -1.02 3.32
C ILE A 74 1.07 -0.22 3.57
N LEU A 75 2.20 -0.90 3.66
CA LEU A 75 3.51 -0.26 3.69
C LEU A 75 4.11 -0.27 2.28
N ALA A 76 4.18 0.90 1.65
CA ALA A 76 4.76 1.12 0.32
C ALA A 76 5.94 2.10 0.35
N ALA A 77 6.52 2.31 1.53
CA ALA A 77 7.71 3.16 1.68
C ALA A 77 8.93 2.50 1.04
N LYS A 78 9.77 3.29 0.35
CA LYS A 78 10.99 2.76 -0.25
C LYS A 78 11.92 2.19 0.83
N VAL A 79 12.38 0.97 0.59
CA VAL A 79 13.40 0.34 1.45
C VAL A 79 14.73 1.04 1.19
N LEU A 80 15.21 1.76 2.19
CA LEU A 80 16.54 2.37 2.21
C LEU A 80 17.37 1.65 3.27
N PRO A 81 18.72 1.64 3.16
CA PRO A 81 19.56 1.14 4.24
C PRO A 81 19.20 1.84 5.56
N GLY A 82 18.87 1.05 6.59
CA GLY A 82 18.39 1.56 7.87
C GLY A 82 16.88 1.91 7.94
N ALA A 83 16.10 1.61 6.90
CA ALA A 83 14.64 1.77 6.96
C ALA A 83 14.05 0.87 8.05
N ASP A 84 13.28 1.46 8.95
CA ASP A 84 12.59 0.77 10.03
C ASP A 84 11.12 0.54 9.65
N ALA A 85 10.84 -0.60 8.99
CA ALA A 85 9.48 -0.99 8.61
C ALA A 85 8.58 -1.17 9.85
N VAL A 86 9.12 -1.74 10.91
CA VAL A 86 8.39 -1.96 12.17
C VAL A 86 8.04 -0.63 12.82
N GLY A 87 8.99 0.30 12.91
CA GLY A 87 8.75 1.64 13.47
C GLY A 87 7.74 2.45 12.66
N LEU A 88 7.67 2.26 11.32
CA LEU A 88 6.66 2.89 10.48
C LEU A 88 5.26 2.30 10.70
N LEU A 89 5.15 1.00 10.95
CA LEU A 89 3.89 0.28 11.13
C LEU A 89 3.34 0.39 12.56
N SER A 90 4.20 0.34 13.57
CA SER A 90 3.82 0.27 14.99
C SER A 90 2.80 1.33 15.44
N PRO A 91 2.86 2.60 14.99
CA PRO A 91 1.87 3.59 15.39
C PRO A 91 0.46 3.33 14.85
N ALA A 92 0.34 2.55 13.77
CA ALA A 92 -0.92 2.26 13.09
C ALA A 92 -1.50 0.87 13.42
N VAL A 93 -0.64 -0.11 13.72
CA VAL A 93 -1.08 -1.49 14.05
C VAL A 93 -1.53 -1.51 15.51
N ARG A 94 -2.84 -1.37 15.74
CA ARG A 94 -3.44 -1.27 17.07
C ARG A 94 -4.22 -2.50 17.50
N SER A 95 -4.48 -3.41 16.57
CA SER A 95 -5.18 -4.67 16.83
C SER A 95 -4.76 -5.75 15.83
N SER A 96 -5.02 -7.01 16.18
CA SER A 96 -4.80 -8.16 15.31
C SER A 96 -5.78 -8.27 14.13
N LYS A 97 -6.79 -7.40 14.06
CA LYS A 97 -7.78 -7.43 12.99
C LYS A 97 -7.29 -6.83 11.68
N SER A 98 -6.33 -5.91 11.76
CA SER A 98 -5.74 -5.30 10.57
C SER A 98 -4.80 -6.27 9.87
N THR A 99 -4.93 -6.40 8.57
CA THR A 99 -3.97 -7.14 7.73
C THR A 99 -2.86 -6.20 7.29
N ILE A 100 -1.63 -6.56 7.55
CA ILE A 100 -0.45 -5.82 7.09
C ILE A 100 -0.11 -6.26 5.68
N VAL A 101 0.15 -5.32 4.78
CA VAL A 101 0.50 -5.58 3.38
C VAL A 101 1.81 -4.87 3.05
N LEU A 102 2.80 -5.62 2.63
CA LEU A 102 4.10 -5.06 2.22
C LEU A 102 4.13 -4.95 0.70
N ILE A 103 4.11 -3.73 0.17
CA ILE A 103 4.38 -3.44 -1.24
C ILE A 103 5.78 -2.81 -1.32
N GLN A 104 6.79 -3.62 -1.03
CA GLN A 104 8.18 -3.18 -0.97
C GLN A 104 9.07 -4.20 -1.68
N ASN A 105 10.01 -3.72 -2.48
CA ASN A 105 11.06 -4.55 -3.02
C ASN A 105 12.23 -4.58 -2.01
N GLY A 106 12.34 -5.64 -1.24
CA GLY A 106 13.42 -5.80 -0.25
C GLY A 106 13.48 -7.23 0.27
N ILE A 107 14.67 -7.68 0.65
CA ILE A 107 14.89 -9.02 1.19
C ILE A 107 14.72 -8.98 2.71
N ASP A 108 14.03 -9.99 3.28
CA ASP A 108 13.94 -10.25 4.72
C ASP A 108 13.17 -9.20 5.56
N ILE A 109 12.32 -8.38 4.92
CA ILE A 109 11.48 -7.40 5.62
C ILE A 109 10.32 -8.11 6.30
N GLU A 110 9.74 -9.09 5.62
CA GLU A 110 8.59 -9.88 6.05
C GLU A 110 8.84 -10.53 7.40
N ARG A 111 10.01 -11.15 7.57
CA ARG A 111 10.36 -11.84 8.81
C ARG A 111 10.34 -10.89 10.01
N LYS A 112 10.97 -9.73 9.90
CA LYS A 112 11.02 -8.73 10.99
C LYS A 112 9.62 -8.20 11.34
N VAL A 113 8.80 -7.98 10.32
CA VAL A 113 7.42 -7.51 10.52
C VAL A 113 6.58 -8.61 11.16
N ALA A 114 6.67 -9.85 10.69
CA ALA A 114 5.94 -11.00 11.26
C ALA A 114 6.33 -11.27 12.73
N GLU A 115 7.61 -11.18 13.07
CA GLU A 115 8.11 -11.32 14.45
C GLU A 115 7.60 -10.20 15.36
N SER A 116 7.42 -8.98 14.84
CA SER A 116 6.95 -7.82 15.60
C SER A 116 5.43 -7.76 15.75
N PHE A 117 4.70 -8.36 14.81
CA PHE A 117 3.24 -8.38 14.78
C PHE A 117 2.72 -9.80 14.59
N PRO A 118 3.00 -10.73 15.53
CA PRO A 118 2.72 -12.16 15.36
C PRO A 118 1.23 -12.50 15.27
N ASP A 119 0.37 -11.64 15.79
CA ASP A 119 -1.09 -11.84 15.78
C ASP A 119 -1.76 -11.25 14.52
N ASN A 120 -1.02 -10.48 13.72
CA ASN A 120 -1.55 -9.87 12.51
C ASN A 120 -1.25 -10.74 11.29
N ARG A 121 -2.21 -10.83 10.38
CA ARG A 121 -1.94 -11.41 9.07
C ARG A 121 -0.99 -10.51 8.30
N LEU A 122 -0.03 -11.11 7.64
CA LEU A 122 0.95 -10.43 6.81
C LEU A 122 0.84 -10.92 5.37
N LEU A 123 0.62 -10.00 4.45
CA LEU A 123 0.68 -10.24 3.01
C LEU A 123 1.97 -9.66 2.45
N SER A 124 2.73 -10.48 1.76
CA SER A 124 3.88 -10.04 0.95
C SER A 124 3.43 -9.80 -0.48
N THR A 125 3.98 -8.78 -1.13
CA THR A 125 3.68 -8.50 -2.53
C THR A 125 4.92 -8.12 -3.31
N VAL A 126 4.95 -8.55 -4.58
CA VAL A 126 5.92 -8.09 -5.58
C VAL A 126 5.18 -7.19 -6.55
N ALA A 127 5.62 -5.94 -6.66
CA ALA A 127 5.06 -4.97 -7.59
C ALA A 127 5.91 -4.89 -8.87
N TYR A 128 5.29 -5.14 -10.00
CA TYR A 128 5.86 -4.93 -11.32
C TYR A 128 5.29 -3.64 -11.87
N ILE A 129 6.03 -2.55 -11.70
CA ILE A 129 5.53 -1.23 -12.07
C ILE A 129 6.67 -0.27 -12.43
N GLY A 130 6.53 0.41 -13.56
CA GLY A 130 7.35 1.55 -13.92
C GLY A 130 6.65 2.84 -13.50
N VAL A 131 7.09 3.44 -12.41
CA VAL A 131 6.46 4.63 -11.85
C VAL A 131 7.48 5.62 -11.33
N SER A 132 7.23 6.90 -11.53
CA SER A 132 8.03 8.00 -10.98
C SER A 132 7.15 9.08 -10.36
N ARG A 133 7.76 9.90 -9.52
CA ARG A 133 7.12 11.06 -8.88
C ARG A 133 7.90 12.33 -9.24
N PRO A 134 7.53 13.03 -10.32
CA PRO A 134 8.26 14.19 -10.80
C PRO A 134 8.08 15.43 -9.92
N ALA A 135 6.98 15.54 -9.20
CA ALA A 135 6.67 16.66 -8.31
C ALA A 135 5.72 16.22 -7.18
N PRO A 136 5.58 17.01 -6.11
CA PRO A 136 4.59 16.76 -5.07
C PRO A 136 3.17 16.60 -5.64
N GLY A 137 2.48 15.53 -5.23
CA GLY A 137 1.12 15.22 -5.69
C GLY A 137 1.02 14.74 -7.16
N ARG A 138 2.13 14.59 -7.89
CA ARG A 138 2.14 14.10 -9.29
C ARG A 138 2.86 12.79 -9.42
N VAL A 139 2.24 11.84 -10.12
CA VAL A 139 2.79 10.51 -10.39
C VAL A 139 2.69 10.22 -11.89
N LEU A 140 3.77 9.68 -12.45
CA LEU A 140 3.82 9.18 -13.82
C LEU A 140 3.93 7.66 -13.77
N HIS A 141 2.95 6.96 -14.33
CA HIS A 141 2.95 5.51 -14.52
C HIS A 141 3.27 5.17 -15.97
N LEU A 142 4.43 4.56 -16.17
CA LEU A 142 5.06 4.38 -17.48
C LEU A 142 5.04 2.92 -17.98
N GLY A 143 4.71 1.96 -17.13
CA GLY A 143 4.71 0.55 -17.54
C GLY A 143 4.26 -0.42 -16.47
N SER A 144 3.72 -1.54 -16.92
CA SER A 144 3.13 -2.61 -16.09
C SER A 144 2.03 -2.11 -15.15
N GLY A 145 2.17 -2.27 -13.85
CA GLY A 145 1.15 -1.92 -12.86
C GLY A 145 0.44 -3.16 -12.32
N GLU A 146 1.20 -4.25 -12.19
CA GLU A 146 0.72 -5.56 -11.75
C GLU A 146 1.31 -5.92 -10.39
N LEU A 147 0.60 -6.80 -9.67
CA LEU A 147 1.03 -7.33 -8.37
C LEU A 147 1.04 -8.86 -8.40
N LYS A 148 2.00 -9.46 -7.68
CA LYS A 148 1.87 -10.80 -7.14
C LYS A 148 1.74 -10.68 -5.64
N MET A 149 0.86 -11.48 -5.03
CA MET A 149 0.55 -11.38 -3.60
C MET A 149 0.29 -12.76 -3.00
N GLY A 150 0.77 -12.97 -1.79
CA GLY A 150 0.49 -14.16 -0.98
C GLY A 150 0.66 -13.90 0.50
N ASP A 151 0.21 -14.82 1.32
CA ASP A 151 0.46 -14.77 2.77
C ASP A 151 1.94 -15.03 3.06
N TYR A 152 2.48 -14.38 4.06
CA TYR A 152 3.77 -14.74 4.63
C TYR A 152 3.56 -15.61 5.88
N PRO A 153 4.29 -16.75 6.05
CA PRO A 153 5.37 -17.23 5.16
C PRO A 153 4.87 -17.91 3.88
N ALA A 154 3.65 -18.39 3.81
CA ALA A 154 3.06 -19.02 2.65
C ALA A 154 1.53 -19.12 2.77
N GLY A 155 0.83 -19.25 1.64
CA GLY A 155 -0.61 -19.46 1.57
C GLY A 155 -1.39 -18.35 0.88
N ILE A 156 -2.72 -18.54 0.80
CA ILE A 156 -3.66 -17.57 0.24
C ILE A 156 -4.89 -17.50 1.14
N SER A 157 -4.93 -16.51 2.00
CA SER A 157 -6.03 -16.27 2.94
C SER A 157 -7.27 -15.66 2.27
N ALA A 158 -8.36 -15.57 3.04
CA ALA A 158 -9.54 -14.83 2.65
C ALA A 158 -9.25 -13.32 2.48
N GLU A 159 -8.36 -12.77 3.31
CA GLU A 159 -7.91 -11.38 3.25
C GLU A 159 -7.11 -11.11 1.98
N ALA A 160 -6.20 -12.01 1.58
CA ALA A 160 -5.46 -11.92 0.33
C ALA A 160 -6.42 -11.94 -0.87
N ARG A 161 -7.39 -12.85 -0.89
CA ARG A 161 -8.40 -12.94 -1.96
C ARG A 161 -9.27 -11.69 -2.05
N ARG A 162 -9.66 -11.12 -0.89
CA ARG A 162 -10.47 -9.89 -0.84
C ARG A 162 -9.70 -8.69 -1.38
N LEU A 163 -8.45 -8.53 -0.99
CA LEU A 163 -7.61 -7.43 -1.49
C LEU A 163 -7.31 -7.58 -2.99
N ALA A 164 -7.01 -8.80 -3.46
CA ALA A 164 -6.84 -9.08 -4.87
C ALA A 164 -8.09 -8.73 -5.68
N ALA A 165 -9.28 -9.08 -5.19
CA ALA A 165 -10.54 -8.73 -5.85
C ALA A 165 -10.76 -7.21 -5.95
N LEU A 166 -10.33 -6.43 -4.95
CA LEU A 166 -10.36 -4.96 -5.02
C LEU A 166 -9.40 -4.43 -6.09
N PHE A 167 -8.20 -4.96 -6.20
CA PHE A 167 -7.27 -4.60 -7.25
C PHE A 167 -7.81 -4.95 -8.64
N GLU A 168 -8.37 -6.14 -8.82
CA GLU A 168 -8.98 -6.56 -10.09
C GLU A 168 -10.17 -5.67 -10.48
N ALA A 169 -11.03 -5.27 -9.52
CA ALA A 169 -12.11 -4.33 -9.75
C ALA A 169 -11.60 -2.95 -10.22
N ALA A 170 -10.41 -2.56 -9.79
CA ALA A 170 -9.70 -1.36 -10.23
C ALA A 170 -8.86 -1.58 -11.51
N LYS A 171 -9.01 -2.71 -12.19
CA LYS A 171 -8.24 -3.10 -13.39
C LYS A 171 -6.73 -3.20 -13.16
N VAL A 172 -6.33 -3.55 -11.96
CA VAL A 172 -4.97 -3.91 -11.60
C VAL A 172 -4.88 -5.43 -11.51
N ARG A 173 -4.10 -6.05 -12.37
CA ARG A 173 -3.86 -7.49 -12.30
C ARG A 173 -3.16 -7.83 -11.00
N CYS A 174 -3.74 -8.74 -10.22
CA CYS A 174 -3.20 -9.22 -8.96
C CYS A 174 -3.17 -10.75 -8.93
N GLU A 175 -2.01 -11.33 -9.21
CA GLU A 175 -1.79 -12.78 -9.18
C GLU A 175 -1.61 -13.24 -7.73
N LEU A 176 -2.43 -14.20 -7.29
CA LEU A 176 -2.28 -14.83 -5.97
C LEU A 176 -1.32 -16.01 -6.05
N CYS A 177 -0.34 -16.05 -5.16
CA CYS A 177 0.69 -17.06 -5.07
C CYS A 177 0.69 -17.72 -3.69
N GLU A 178 0.71 -19.06 -3.63
CA GLU A 178 0.81 -19.78 -2.36
C GLU A 178 2.19 -19.68 -1.73
N ASP A 179 3.21 -19.55 -2.55
CA ASP A 179 4.58 -19.29 -2.13
C ASP A 179 5.09 -18.06 -2.90
N ILE A 180 5.26 -16.96 -2.17
CA ILE A 180 5.79 -15.71 -2.72
C ILE A 180 7.28 -15.57 -2.45
N GLY A 181 7.92 -16.69 -2.10
CA GLY A 181 9.34 -16.77 -1.74
C GLY A 181 10.26 -16.07 -2.75
N PHE A 182 11.23 -15.38 -2.20
CA PHE A 182 12.33 -14.75 -2.93
C PHE A 182 13.53 -15.70 -2.99
#